data_57a6d2f5f8d495eadb9560cf6840ae35
#
_entry.id   57a6d2f5f8d495eadb9560cf6840ae35
#
_cell.length_a   1.000
_cell.length_b   1.000
_cell.length_c   1.000
_cell.angle_alpha   90.00
_cell.angle_beta   90.00
_cell.angle_gamma   90.00
#
_symmetry.space_group_name_H-M   'P 1'
#
loop_
_entity.id
_entity.type
_entity.pdbx_description
1 polymer ?
#
loop_
_entity_poly.entity_id
_entity_poly.type
_entity_poly.pdbx_seq_one_letter_code
_entity_poly.pdbx_strand_id
1 'polypeptide(L)'
;LKTSDQTTTLTFSANLTDNVGITTATLPTATFSSAVDGIYRWTKEYDYVDYNFGSSTDNLTLTVSDAAGNSSTDSITINITKSDDQNPTITSLTSNASGNAILLKSSAKTKTVIFTAVASDNVAIDTISLSNASLSSSNNGTFTFTNEFDYDDYTYGNHTSSHVLSVTDAAGNSIGETINISITKSDDEDPIITNFNVNNSSFSLFTNGTTSQVITFTLVATDNRAIDSTSISNGASLVSVSGSTYVYTKTIN
;
A
#
# COMPACT_ATOMS: atom_id res chain seq x y z
N LEU A 1 -7.81 21.37 -22.11
CA LEU A 1 -8.80 21.38 -21.03
C LEU A 1 -8.39 20.34 -19.98
N LYS A 2 -8.35 20.73 -18.72
CA LYS A 2 -7.97 19.90 -17.58
C LYS A 2 -9.04 19.98 -16.50
N THR A 3 -9.05 19.00 -15.61
CA THR A 3 -9.98 19.01 -14.47
C THR A 3 -9.80 20.25 -13.58
N SER A 4 -8.54 20.72 -13.45
CA SER A 4 -8.21 21.95 -12.71
C SER A 4 -8.46 23.24 -13.49
N ASP A 5 -8.55 23.18 -14.84
CA ASP A 5 -8.76 24.32 -15.74
C ASP A 5 -9.84 23.95 -16.76
N GLN A 6 -11.09 24.17 -16.37
CA GLN A 6 -12.27 23.62 -17.04
C GLN A 6 -12.70 24.39 -18.28
N THR A 7 -12.32 25.68 -18.43
CA THR A 7 -12.70 26.48 -19.59
C THR A 7 -11.50 27.13 -20.25
N THR A 8 -11.56 27.28 -21.58
CA THR A 8 -10.56 28.00 -22.36
C THR A 8 -11.24 28.81 -23.43
N THR A 9 -10.98 30.13 -23.44
CA THR A 9 -11.49 31.02 -24.47
C THR A 9 -10.43 31.27 -25.55
N LEU A 10 -10.74 30.90 -26.79
CA LEU A 10 -9.90 31.22 -27.95
C LEU A 10 -10.43 32.46 -28.66
N THR A 11 -9.48 33.30 -29.14
CA THR A 11 -9.77 34.44 -30.00
C THR A 11 -9.32 34.11 -31.42
N PHE A 12 -10.24 34.25 -32.36
CA PHE A 12 -10.02 34.09 -33.79
C PHE A 12 -9.94 35.47 -34.43
N SER A 13 -9.04 35.65 -35.40
CA SER A 13 -8.95 36.90 -36.16
C SER A 13 -8.78 36.61 -37.65
N ALA A 14 -9.43 37.39 -38.48
CA ALA A 14 -9.28 37.38 -39.93
C ALA A 14 -9.06 38.81 -40.43
N ASN A 15 -8.11 38.95 -41.36
CA ASN A 15 -7.96 40.19 -42.11
C ASN A 15 -8.77 40.07 -43.39
N LEU A 16 -9.84 40.89 -43.51
CA LEU A 16 -10.80 40.77 -44.57
C LEU A 16 -10.79 42.06 -45.41
N THR A 17 -10.70 41.90 -46.72
CA THR A 17 -10.71 43.02 -47.67
C THR A 17 -11.67 42.74 -48.82
N ASP A 18 -12.35 43.77 -49.28
CA ASP A 18 -13.21 43.73 -50.44
C ASP A 18 -13.14 45.09 -51.16
N ASN A 19 -13.42 45.16 -52.47
CA ASN A 19 -13.31 46.36 -53.29
C ASN A 19 -14.50 47.35 -53.06
N VAL A 20 -15.64 46.86 -52.52
CA VAL A 20 -16.82 47.69 -52.22
C VAL A 20 -17.09 47.74 -50.71
N GLY A 21 -16.97 46.63 -50.06
CA GLY A 21 -17.11 46.50 -48.61
C GLY A 21 -17.75 45.17 -48.18
N ILE A 22 -17.35 44.69 -47.00
CA ILE A 22 -17.88 43.49 -46.39
C ILE A 22 -19.18 43.81 -45.65
N THR A 23 -20.24 43.07 -45.95
CA THR A 23 -21.56 43.22 -45.32
C THR A 23 -21.73 42.25 -44.14
N THR A 24 -21.26 41.03 -44.29
CA THR A 24 -21.31 40.00 -43.25
C THR A 24 -20.03 39.24 -43.13
N ALA A 25 -19.64 38.91 -41.91
CA ALA A 25 -18.58 37.98 -41.60
C ALA A 25 -19.04 37.13 -40.40
N THR A 26 -19.25 35.85 -40.63
CA THR A 26 -19.82 34.94 -39.64
C THR A 26 -18.88 33.74 -39.39
N LEU A 27 -18.59 33.49 -38.15
CA LEU A 27 -17.92 32.28 -37.66
C LEU A 27 -18.92 31.56 -36.75
N PRO A 28 -19.55 30.48 -37.22
CA PRO A 28 -20.59 29.75 -36.45
C PRO A 28 -20.06 29.30 -35.09
N THR A 29 -20.93 29.34 -34.08
CA THR A 29 -20.62 28.93 -32.68
C THR A 29 -19.57 29.81 -31.97
N ALA A 30 -19.02 30.83 -32.63
CA ALA A 30 -18.16 31.86 -32.03
C ALA A 30 -18.89 33.19 -31.93
N THR A 31 -18.62 33.98 -30.90
CA THR A 31 -19.21 35.29 -30.66
C THR A 31 -18.34 36.37 -31.29
N PHE A 32 -18.94 37.17 -32.15
CA PHE A 32 -18.25 38.34 -32.74
C PHE A 32 -17.86 39.32 -31.63
N SER A 33 -16.64 39.80 -31.65
CA SER A 33 -16.10 40.67 -30.62
C SER A 33 -15.73 42.09 -31.16
N SER A 34 -15.13 42.21 -32.33
CA SER A 34 -14.80 43.52 -32.91
C SER A 34 -14.41 43.43 -34.39
N ALA A 35 -14.53 44.57 -35.10
CA ALA A 35 -13.93 44.80 -36.42
C ALA A 35 -13.25 46.18 -36.42
N VAL A 36 -11.93 46.20 -36.62
CA VAL A 36 -11.12 47.43 -36.64
C VAL A 36 -10.07 47.30 -37.73
N ASP A 37 -9.97 48.30 -38.62
CA ASP A 37 -8.97 48.36 -39.69
C ASP A 37 -8.91 47.10 -40.56
N GLY A 38 -10.09 46.51 -40.90
CA GLY A 38 -10.18 45.28 -41.70
C GLY A 38 -9.91 44.00 -40.92
N ILE A 39 -9.59 44.06 -39.63
CA ILE A 39 -9.38 42.90 -38.77
C ILE A 39 -10.65 42.63 -37.97
N TYR A 40 -11.25 41.50 -38.27
CA TYR A 40 -12.43 40.96 -37.60
C TYR A 40 -12.01 39.96 -36.53
N ARG A 41 -12.65 39.99 -35.36
CA ARG A 41 -12.35 39.11 -34.24
C ARG A 41 -13.60 38.45 -33.70
N TRP A 42 -13.43 37.17 -33.29
CA TRP A 42 -14.45 36.38 -32.63
C TRP A 42 -13.83 35.69 -31.41
N THR A 43 -14.64 35.37 -30.45
CA THR A 43 -14.26 34.53 -29.30
C THR A 43 -15.14 33.30 -29.23
N LYS A 44 -14.56 32.18 -28.83
CA LYS A 44 -15.28 30.96 -28.51
C LYS A 44 -14.70 30.34 -27.26
N GLU A 45 -15.59 30.01 -26.33
CA GLU A 45 -15.25 29.27 -25.12
C GLU A 45 -15.41 27.78 -25.39
N TYR A 46 -14.46 26.99 -24.88
CA TYR A 46 -14.44 25.56 -24.88
C TYR A 46 -14.54 25.11 -23.43
N ASP A 47 -15.59 24.36 -23.08
CA ASP A 47 -15.84 23.89 -21.72
C ASP A 47 -15.42 22.40 -21.59
N TYR A 48 -14.77 22.07 -20.49
CA TYR A 48 -14.33 20.72 -20.18
C TYR A 48 -15.47 19.69 -20.20
N VAL A 49 -16.68 20.07 -19.77
CA VAL A 49 -17.83 19.17 -19.70
C VAL A 49 -18.35 18.73 -21.08
N ASP A 50 -18.06 19.53 -22.14
CA ASP A 50 -18.57 19.27 -23.49
C ASP A 50 -17.75 18.19 -24.24
N TYR A 51 -16.62 17.72 -23.68
CA TYR A 51 -15.71 16.83 -24.38
C TYR A 51 -15.51 15.52 -23.62
N ASN A 52 -15.23 14.43 -24.34
CA ASN A 52 -14.73 13.19 -23.78
C ASN A 52 -13.22 13.28 -23.56
N PHE A 53 -12.69 12.47 -22.62
CA PHE A 53 -11.26 12.35 -22.44
C PHE A 53 -10.54 11.91 -23.71
N GLY A 54 -9.34 12.46 -23.91
CA GLY A 54 -8.54 12.25 -25.09
C GLY A 54 -8.62 13.43 -26.06
N SER A 55 -8.40 13.19 -27.34
CA SER A 55 -8.32 14.20 -28.37
C SER A 55 -9.61 14.27 -29.19
N SER A 56 -10.07 15.46 -29.47
CA SER A 56 -11.18 15.79 -30.38
C SER A 56 -10.81 16.97 -31.26
N THR A 57 -11.63 17.24 -32.28
CA THR A 57 -11.43 18.37 -33.19
C THR A 57 -12.68 19.19 -33.34
N ASP A 58 -12.54 20.50 -33.46
CA ASP A 58 -13.60 21.43 -33.84
C ASP A 58 -13.20 22.13 -35.13
N ASN A 59 -14.04 22.00 -36.18
CA ASN A 59 -13.82 22.63 -37.49
C ASN A 59 -14.72 23.84 -37.63
N LEU A 60 -14.11 25.01 -37.68
CA LEU A 60 -14.80 26.29 -37.83
C LEU A 60 -14.64 26.81 -39.25
N THR A 61 -15.75 27.15 -39.90
CA THR A 61 -15.75 27.78 -41.24
C THR A 61 -16.23 29.20 -41.15
N LEU A 62 -15.33 30.13 -41.47
CA LEU A 62 -15.65 31.55 -41.64
C LEU A 62 -16.32 31.74 -42.98
N THR A 63 -17.45 32.42 -42.98
CA THR A 63 -18.17 32.87 -44.21
C THR A 63 -18.21 34.38 -44.26
N VAL A 64 -17.81 34.96 -45.37
CA VAL A 64 -17.78 36.39 -45.59
C VAL A 64 -18.60 36.73 -46.84
N SER A 65 -19.42 37.77 -46.80
CA SER A 65 -20.19 38.21 -47.95
C SER A 65 -20.17 39.76 -48.10
N ASP A 66 -20.24 40.20 -49.36
CA ASP A 66 -20.41 41.62 -49.75
C ASP A 66 -21.90 42.00 -49.94
N ALA A 67 -22.14 43.26 -50.29
CA ALA A 67 -23.50 43.79 -50.54
C ALA A 67 -24.12 43.29 -51.86
N ALA A 68 -23.34 42.79 -52.80
CA ALA A 68 -23.79 42.18 -54.06
C ALA A 68 -24.18 40.70 -53.93
N GLY A 69 -23.91 40.09 -52.73
CA GLY A 69 -24.18 38.69 -52.45
C GLY A 69 -23.01 37.75 -52.85
N ASN A 70 -21.86 38.28 -53.26
CA ASN A 70 -20.68 37.40 -53.43
C ASN A 70 -20.17 36.94 -52.07
N SER A 71 -19.71 35.69 -52.00
CA SER A 71 -19.26 35.12 -50.74
C SER A 71 -17.97 34.31 -50.88
N SER A 72 -17.19 34.29 -49.82
CA SER A 72 -16.00 33.46 -49.68
C SER A 72 -15.99 32.75 -48.33
N THR A 73 -15.33 31.60 -48.27
CA THR A 73 -15.19 30.81 -47.05
C THR A 73 -13.76 30.40 -46.82
N ASP A 74 -13.39 30.29 -45.52
CA ASP A 74 -12.13 29.71 -45.09
C ASP A 74 -12.38 28.88 -43.81
N SER A 75 -11.58 27.87 -43.55
CA SER A 75 -11.79 26.95 -42.44
C SER A 75 -10.53 26.74 -41.58
N ILE A 76 -10.72 26.64 -40.26
CA ILE A 76 -9.69 26.35 -39.32
C ILE A 76 -10.11 25.14 -38.44
N THR A 77 -9.16 24.22 -38.17
CA THR A 77 -9.37 23.11 -37.29
C THR A 77 -8.69 23.39 -35.94
N ILE A 78 -9.43 23.26 -34.87
CA ILE A 78 -8.96 23.37 -33.50
C ILE A 78 -8.83 21.95 -32.94
N ASN A 79 -7.62 21.59 -32.51
CA ASN A 79 -7.38 20.34 -31.81
C ASN A 79 -7.60 20.58 -30.30
N ILE A 80 -8.48 19.79 -29.71
CA ILE A 80 -8.85 19.90 -28.30
C ILE A 80 -8.41 18.62 -27.62
N THR A 81 -7.63 18.74 -26.54
CA THR A 81 -7.26 17.63 -25.68
C THR A 81 -7.90 17.83 -24.32
N LYS A 82 -8.71 16.86 -23.90
CA LYS A 82 -9.21 16.75 -22.52
C LYS A 82 -8.38 15.76 -21.76
N SER A 83 -7.73 16.20 -20.67
CA SER A 83 -6.90 15.38 -19.81
C SER A 83 -7.34 15.49 -18.36
N ASP A 84 -7.00 14.48 -17.57
CA ASP A 84 -7.14 14.50 -16.14
C ASP A 84 -5.81 14.92 -15.48
N ASP A 85 -5.88 15.77 -14.47
CA ASP A 85 -4.74 16.22 -13.66
C ASP A 85 -5.03 16.11 -12.15
N GLN A 86 -6.07 15.36 -11.77
CA GLN A 86 -6.41 15.07 -10.38
C GLN A 86 -5.85 13.72 -9.97
N ASN A 87 -5.29 13.65 -8.78
CA ASN A 87 -4.85 12.38 -8.21
C ASN A 87 -6.05 11.55 -7.73
N PRO A 88 -5.97 10.23 -7.79
CA PRO A 88 -6.90 9.36 -7.09
C PRO A 88 -7.01 9.71 -5.60
N THR A 89 -8.10 9.35 -4.98
CA THR A 89 -8.36 9.53 -3.55
C THR A 89 -8.38 8.19 -2.85
N ILE A 90 -7.57 8.03 -1.79
CA ILE A 90 -7.67 6.92 -0.86
C ILE A 90 -8.57 7.35 0.30
N THR A 91 -9.74 6.71 0.44
CA THR A 91 -10.69 7.01 1.53
C THR A 91 -10.35 6.25 2.80
N SER A 92 -9.83 5.03 2.68
CA SER A 92 -9.40 4.23 3.82
C SER A 92 -8.41 3.14 3.41
N LEU A 93 -7.48 2.82 4.33
CA LEU A 93 -6.60 1.65 4.28
C LEU A 93 -6.59 1.01 5.66
N THR A 94 -7.12 -0.21 5.77
CA THR A 94 -7.29 -0.94 7.03
C THR A 94 -6.78 -2.37 6.92
N SER A 95 -6.61 -3.04 8.07
CA SER A 95 -6.31 -4.48 8.11
C SER A 95 -7.16 -5.19 9.16
N ASN A 96 -7.34 -6.51 8.98
CA ASN A 96 -7.99 -7.38 9.98
C ASN A 96 -7.05 -7.75 11.15
N ALA A 97 -5.76 -7.42 11.08
CA ALA A 97 -4.84 -7.52 12.20
C ALA A 97 -5.05 -6.31 13.12
N SER A 98 -6.09 -6.35 13.95
CA SER A 98 -6.41 -5.30 14.94
C SER A 98 -5.36 -5.28 16.05
N GLY A 99 -4.18 -4.74 15.74
CA GLY A 99 -3.08 -4.51 16.67
C GLY A 99 -1.86 -5.41 16.46
N ASN A 100 -1.97 -6.74 16.40
CA ASN A 100 -0.78 -7.59 16.35
C ASN A 100 -1.04 -8.95 15.67
N ALA A 101 -0.18 -9.35 14.74
CA ALA A 101 -0.14 -10.71 14.20
C ALA A 101 0.79 -11.56 15.08
N ILE A 102 0.25 -12.49 15.85
CA ILE A 102 1.01 -13.39 16.72
C ILE A 102 1.35 -14.64 15.94
N LEU A 103 2.63 -15.01 15.94
CA LEU A 103 3.18 -16.22 15.32
C LEU A 103 3.69 -17.15 16.42
N LEU A 104 3.21 -18.40 16.41
CA LEU A 104 3.54 -19.45 17.37
C LEU A 104 3.92 -20.71 16.61
N LYS A 105 4.97 -21.42 17.05
CA LYS A 105 5.52 -22.56 16.30
C LYS A 105 4.52 -23.70 16.17
N SER A 106 3.78 -24.03 17.21
CA SER A 106 2.88 -25.18 17.24
C SER A 106 1.43 -24.84 16.94
N SER A 107 0.95 -23.64 17.34
CA SER A 107 -0.47 -23.30 17.28
C SER A 107 -0.83 -22.24 16.24
N ALA A 108 0.13 -21.42 15.79
CA ALA A 108 -0.08 -20.36 14.80
C ALA A 108 1.20 -20.09 13.98
N LYS A 109 1.69 -21.12 13.26
CA LYS A 109 2.91 -21.03 12.47
C LYS A 109 2.82 -19.98 11.35
N THR A 110 1.67 -19.86 10.73
CA THR A 110 1.40 -18.82 9.73
C THR A 110 0.22 -17.94 10.13
N LYS A 111 0.25 -16.69 9.69
CA LYS A 111 -0.82 -15.73 9.90
C LYS A 111 -1.09 -14.95 8.62
N THR A 112 -2.27 -15.16 8.04
CA THR A 112 -2.75 -14.36 6.92
C THR A 112 -3.37 -13.07 7.43
N VAL A 113 -2.87 -11.94 6.96
CA VAL A 113 -3.44 -10.61 7.17
C VAL A 113 -4.15 -10.17 5.90
N ILE A 114 -5.38 -9.71 6.08
CA ILE A 114 -6.22 -9.16 5.02
C ILE A 114 -6.23 -7.64 5.16
N PHE A 115 -5.88 -6.94 4.09
CA PHE A 115 -5.95 -5.49 3.99
C PHE A 115 -7.14 -5.11 3.13
N THR A 116 -7.83 -4.04 3.51
CA THR A 116 -8.92 -3.47 2.73
C THR A 116 -8.62 -2.00 2.46
N ALA A 117 -8.53 -1.64 1.19
CA ALA A 117 -8.40 -0.27 0.71
C ALA A 117 -9.70 0.17 0.04
N VAL A 118 -10.12 1.41 0.27
CA VAL A 118 -11.19 2.07 -0.48
C VAL A 118 -10.57 3.26 -1.19
N ALA A 119 -10.64 3.24 -2.53
CA ALA A 119 -10.09 4.28 -3.37
C ALA A 119 -11.03 4.61 -4.53
N SER A 120 -11.01 5.85 -4.98
CA SER A 120 -11.81 6.34 -6.11
C SER A 120 -11.04 7.40 -6.88
N ASP A 121 -11.46 7.61 -8.11
CA ASP A 121 -10.98 8.65 -8.98
C ASP A 121 -12.13 9.26 -9.81
N ASN A 122 -11.96 10.50 -10.30
CA ASN A 122 -12.96 11.20 -11.11
C ASN A 122 -13.09 10.63 -12.54
N VAL A 123 -12.09 9.89 -13.01
CA VAL A 123 -12.11 9.22 -14.32
C VAL A 123 -12.12 7.71 -14.15
N ALA A 124 -11.03 7.15 -13.69
CA ALA A 124 -10.89 5.72 -13.37
C ALA A 124 -9.55 5.43 -12.68
N ILE A 125 -9.52 4.48 -11.76
CA ILE A 125 -8.29 3.87 -11.28
C ILE A 125 -7.79 2.90 -12.34
N ASP A 126 -6.53 3.06 -12.79
CA ASP A 126 -5.86 2.15 -13.72
C ASP A 126 -5.14 1.04 -12.98
N THR A 127 -4.32 1.40 -11.98
CA THR A 127 -3.56 0.43 -11.19
C THR A 127 -3.68 0.69 -9.70
N ILE A 128 -3.71 -0.40 -8.93
CA ILE A 128 -3.62 -0.38 -7.48
C ILE A 128 -2.77 -1.55 -7.01
N SER A 129 -1.84 -1.29 -6.09
CA SER A 129 -0.97 -2.30 -5.51
C SER A 129 -0.67 -2.00 -4.05
N LEU A 130 -0.47 -3.06 -3.26
CA LEU A 130 0.02 -2.97 -1.89
C LEU A 130 1.33 -3.74 -1.81
N SER A 131 2.42 -3.09 -1.35
CA SER A 131 3.73 -3.72 -1.27
C SER A 131 3.69 -4.95 -0.35
N ASN A 132 4.39 -6.02 -0.75
CA ASN A 132 4.43 -7.30 -0.02
C ASN A 132 3.05 -7.93 0.24
N ALA A 133 2.06 -7.66 -0.60
CA ALA A 133 0.74 -8.28 -0.52
C ALA A 133 0.17 -8.54 -1.91
N SER A 134 -0.68 -9.55 -2.04
CA SER A 134 -1.32 -9.93 -3.29
C SER A 134 -2.76 -9.43 -3.31
N LEU A 135 -3.17 -8.82 -4.42
CA LEU A 135 -4.57 -8.43 -4.64
C LEU A 135 -5.43 -9.70 -4.73
N SER A 136 -6.43 -9.81 -3.87
CA SER A 136 -7.34 -10.97 -3.80
C SER A 136 -8.72 -10.66 -4.37
N SER A 137 -9.19 -9.42 -4.28
CA SER A 137 -10.44 -8.98 -4.91
C SER A 137 -10.48 -7.49 -5.18
N SER A 138 -11.29 -7.11 -6.18
CA SER A 138 -11.59 -5.71 -6.54
C SER A 138 -13.08 -5.62 -6.86
N ASN A 139 -13.80 -4.75 -6.16
CA ASN A 139 -15.21 -4.54 -6.36
C ASN A 139 -15.61 -3.12 -5.97
N ASN A 140 -16.11 -2.35 -6.94
CA ASN A 140 -16.71 -1.03 -6.76
C ASN A 140 -15.89 -0.09 -5.86
N GLY A 141 -14.60 0.10 -6.20
CA GLY A 141 -13.69 0.97 -5.45
C GLY A 141 -13.16 0.38 -4.14
N THR A 142 -13.53 -0.86 -3.81
CA THR A 142 -12.99 -1.59 -2.66
C THR A 142 -12.03 -2.66 -3.15
N PHE A 143 -10.82 -2.66 -2.61
CA PHE A 143 -9.72 -3.56 -3.00
C PHE A 143 -9.26 -4.33 -1.76
N THR A 144 -9.18 -5.64 -1.90
CA THR A 144 -8.72 -6.51 -0.81
C THR A 144 -7.40 -7.14 -1.19
N PHE A 145 -6.43 -7.06 -0.28
CA PHE A 145 -5.11 -7.67 -0.44
C PHE A 145 -4.86 -8.65 0.70
N THR A 146 -4.00 -9.64 0.45
CA THR A 146 -3.57 -10.62 1.45
C THR A 146 -2.06 -10.70 1.51
N ASN A 147 -1.53 -10.82 2.72
CA ASN A 147 -0.15 -11.23 2.98
C ASN A 147 -0.13 -12.29 4.07
N GLU A 148 0.71 -13.32 3.91
CA GLU A 148 0.95 -14.34 4.90
C GLU A 148 2.30 -14.10 5.57
N PHE A 149 2.31 -14.13 6.91
CA PHE A 149 3.50 -14.07 7.75
C PHE A 149 3.80 -15.46 8.26
N ASP A 150 5.06 -15.96 8.07
CA ASP A 150 5.49 -17.26 8.56
C ASP A 150 6.40 -17.09 9.79
N TYR A 151 6.22 -17.96 10.77
CA TYR A 151 7.02 -18.01 11.99
C TYR A 151 8.52 -18.13 11.70
N ASP A 152 8.90 -18.89 10.66
CA ASP A 152 10.31 -19.13 10.35
C ASP A 152 11.03 -17.90 9.78
N ASP A 153 10.30 -16.89 9.30
CA ASP A 153 10.86 -15.64 8.76
C ASP A 153 11.31 -14.64 9.84
N TYR A 154 10.96 -14.87 11.11
CA TYR A 154 11.18 -13.91 12.19
C TYR A 154 12.06 -14.45 13.30
N THR A 155 12.78 -13.55 14.00
CA THR A 155 13.39 -13.83 15.30
C THR A 155 12.35 -13.65 16.42
N TYR A 156 12.59 -14.21 17.61
CA TYR A 156 11.70 -14.00 18.75
C TYR A 156 11.58 -12.51 19.13
N GLY A 157 10.39 -12.10 19.47
CA GLY A 157 10.06 -10.73 19.87
C GLY A 157 9.15 -10.00 18.89
N ASN A 158 9.17 -8.67 18.99
CA ASN A 158 8.28 -7.80 18.22
C ASN A 158 8.96 -7.27 16.96
N HIS A 159 8.23 -7.26 15.86
CA HIS A 159 8.63 -6.75 14.55
C HIS A 159 7.54 -5.84 13.99
N THR A 160 7.90 -5.06 12.97
CA THR A 160 6.97 -4.24 12.21
C THR A 160 7.14 -4.54 10.72
N SER A 161 6.04 -4.85 10.04
CA SER A 161 5.97 -4.93 8.59
C SER A 161 5.26 -3.72 8.02
N SER A 162 5.91 -3.02 7.12
CA SER A 162 5.39 -1.81 6.47
C SER A 162 4.88 -2.14 5.07
N HIS A 163 3.67 -1.71 4.76
CA HIS A 163 3.03 -1.91 3.47
C HIS A 163 2.62 -0.57 2.88
N VAL A 164 3.06 -0.29 1.66
CA VAL A 164 2.74 0.94 0.93
C VAL A 164 1.69 0.61 -0.13
N LEU A 165 0.52 1.22 0.02
CA LEU A 165 -0.50 1.27 -1.02
C LEU A 165 -0.11 2.31 -2.05
N SER A 166 -0.17 1.96 -3.33
CA SER A 166 0.02 2.86 -4.47
C SER A 166 -1.20 2.75 -5.38
N VAL A 167 -1.79 3.88 -5.71
CA VAL A 167 -2.95 3.99 -6.59
C VAL A 167 -2.61 4.94 -7.72
N THR A 168 -2.83 4.54 -8.96
CA THR A 168 -2.58 5.35 -10.16
C THR A 168 -3.82 5.34 -11.04
N ASP A 169 -4.20 6.51 -11.57
CA ASP A 169 -5.30 6.64 -12.53
C ASP A 169 -4.85 6.38 -13.98
N ALA A 170 -5.81 6.44 -14.90
CA ALA A 170 -5.55 6.24 -16.34
C ALA A 170 -4.76 7.40 -16.99
N ALA A 171 -4.66 8.55 -16.34
CA ALA A 171 -3.86 9.70 -16.80
C ALA A 171 -2.41 9.68 -16.26
N GLY A 172 -2.11 8.79 -15.32
CA GLY A 172 -0.80 8.63 -14.69
C GLY A 172 -0.63 9.44 -13.39
N ASN A 173 -1.68 10.10 -12.88
CA ASN A 173 -1.63 10.73 -11.57
C ASN A 173 -1.67 9.66 -10.48
N SER A 174 -0.95 9.85 -9.37
CA SER A 174 -0.81 8.81 -8.36
C SER A 174 -0.82 9.35 -6.93
N ILE A 175 -1.25 8.47 -6.00
CA ILE A 175 -1.23 8.70 -4.56
C ILE A 175 -0.78 7.43 -3.84
N GLY A 176 -0.18 7.59 -2.64
CA GLY A 176 0.21 6.46 -1.79
C GLY A 176 -0.12 6.68 -0.33
N GLU A 177 -0.37 5.57 0.37
CA GLU A 177 -0.60 5.52 1.81
C GLU A 177 0.13 4.32 2.42
N THR A 178 0.59 4.44 3.67
CA THR A 178 1.33 3.38 4.36
C THR A 178 0.55 2.85 5.55
N ILE A 179 0.48 1.51 5.66
CA ILE A 179 -0.04 0.81 6.83
C ILE A 179 1.05 -0.07 7.43
N ASN A 180 1.17 -0.05 8.76
CA ASN A 180 2.12 -0.86 9.50
C ASN A 180 1.41 -1.97 10.27
N ILE A 181 1.94 -3.19 10.18
CA ILE A 181 1.47 -4.35 10.95
C ILE A 181 2.52 -4.69 11.98
N SER A 182 2.11 -4.75 13.25
CA SER A 182 2.93 -5.31 14.32
C SER A 182 2.87 -6.83 14.26
N ILE A 183 4.03 -7.49 14.38
CA ILE A 183 4.17 -8.94 14.36
C ILE A 183 4.90 -9.34 15.63
N THR A 184 4.39 -10.32 16.37
CA THR A 184 5.08 -10.89 17.52
C THR A 184 5.35 -12.37 17.30
N LYS A 185 6.62 -12.76 17.27
CA LYS A 185 7.00 -14.16 17.36
C LYS A 185 7.16 -14.54 18.82
N SER A 186 6.32 -15.46 19.28
CA SER A 186 6.33 -16.00 20.63
C SER A 186 6.60 -17.51 20.61
N ASP A 187 6.90 -18.04 21.79
CA ASP A 187 7.10 -19.44 22.03
C ASP A 187 5.84 -20.04 22.69
N ASP A 188 5.44 -21.21 22.24
CA ASP A 188 4.30 -21.98 22.75
C ASP A 188 4.62 -23.46 22.91
N GLU A 189 5.92 -23.83 22.91
CA GLU A 189 6.37 -25.19 23.14
C GLU A 189 6.95 -25.34 24.55
N ASP A 190 6.62 -26.44 25.21
CA ASP A 190 7.17 -26.75 26.51
C ASP A 190 8.60 -27.30 26.41
N PRO A 191 9.49 -27.03 27.39
CA PRO A 191 10.82 -27.66 27.44
C PRO A 191 10.73 -29.17 27.53
N ILE A 192 11.69 -29.84 26.89
CA ILE A 192 11.77 -31.29 26.87
C ILE A 192 12.95 -31.76 27.73
N ILE A 193 12.68 -32.60 28.74
CA ILE A 193 13.72 -33.32 29.47
C ILE A 193 14.08 -34.55 28.69
N THR A 194 15.31 -34.58 28.16
CA THR A 194 15.82 -35.73 27.37
C THR A 194 16.58 -36.73 28.22
N ASN A 195 17.13 -36.31 29.36
CA ASN A 195 17.83 -37.18 30.28
C ASN A 195 17.79 -36.65 31.72
N PHE A 196 17.58 -37.51 32.68
CA PHE A 196 17.69 -37.20 34.11
C PHE A 196 18.31 -38.39 34.85
N ASN A 197 19.57 -38.25 35.30
CA ASN A 197 20.35 -39.28 35.90
C ASN A 197 20.90 -38.87 37.26
N VAL A 198 21.26 -39.86 38.05
CA VAL A 198 21.95 -39.72 39.32
C VAL A 198 23.21 -40.59 39.34
N ASN A 199 24.30 -40.10 39.92
CA ASN A 199 25.57 -40.85 40.00
C ASN A 199 25.48 -42.08 40.91
N ASN A 200 24.56 -42.06 41.89
CA ASN A 200 24.35 -43.18 42.79
C ASN A 200 22.90 -43.19 43.28
N SER A 201 22.15 -44.24 42.93
CA SER A 201 20.72 -44.38 43.26
C SER A 201 20.48 -45.07 44.61
N SER A 202 21.52 -45.63 45.20
CA SER A 202 21.46 -46.24 46.54
C SER A 202 22.79 -46.07 47.29
N PHE A 203 22.69 -45.71 48.57
CA PHE A 203 23.85 -45.52 49.44
C PHE A 203 23.45 -45.82 50.87
N SER A 204 24.45 -46.05 51.73
CA SER A 204 24.28 -46.29 53.16
C SER A 204 25.08 -45.24 53.95
N LEU A 205 24.45 -44.69 54.98
CA LEU A 205 25.10 -43.82 55.98
C LEU A 205 25.29 -44.64 57.29
N PHE A 206 26.45 -44.47 57.89
CA PHE A 206 26.80 -45.22 59.11
C PHE A 206 27.20 -44.24 60.23
N THR A 207 26.78 -44.53 61.45
CA THR A 207 27.10 -43.69 62.60
C THR A 207 28.61 -43.64 62.93
N ASN A 208 29.35 -44.69 62.53
CA ASN A 208 30.79 -44.84 62.81
C ASN A 208 31.65 -44.92 61.52
N GLY A 209 31.19 -44.27 60.44
CA GLY A 209 31.88 -44.29 59.15
C GLY A 209 31.55 -43.09 58.28
N THR A 210 31.01 -43.34 57.12
CA THR A 210 30.54 -42.28 56.22
C THR A 210 29.32 -41.61 56.81
N THR A 211 29.45 -40.38 57.32
CA THR A 211 28.37 -39.59 57.94
C THR A 211 27.67 -38.70 56.95
N SER A 212 28.25 -38.49 55.76
CA SER A 212 27.62 -37.70 54.68
C SER A 212 28.00 -38.25 53.31
N GLN A 213 27.06 -38.12 52.36
CA GLN A 213 27.26 -38.51 50.98
C GLN A 213 26.80 -37.40 50.05
N VAL A 214 27.64 -37.05 49.05
CA VAL A 214 27.24 -36.13 47.98
C VAL A 214 26.64 -36.89 46.82
N ILE A 215 25.43 -36.55 46.47
CA ILE A 215 24.72 -37.07 45.34
C ILE A 215 24.74 -36.04 44.22
N THR A 216 25.11 -36.49 43.02
CA THR A 216 25.15 -35.66 41.82
C THR A 216 24.02 -36.05 40.87
N PHE A 217 23.21 -35.11 40.47
CA PHE A 217 22.18 -35.27 39.48
C PHE A 217 22.60 -34.59 38.20
N THR A 218 22.34 -35.25 37.06
CA THR A 218 22.58 -34.68 35.74
C THR A 218 21.26 -34.61 34.99
N LEU A 219 20.84 -33.42 34.65
CA LEU A 219 19.65 -33.11 33.84
C LEU A 219 20.09 -32.65 32.47
N VAL A 220 19.55 -33.23 31.41
CA VAL A 220 19.65 -32.72 30.03
C VAL A 220 18.28 -32.32 29.60
N ALA A 221 18.12 -31.01 29.32
CA ALA A 221 16.85 -30.43 28.86
C ALA A 221 17.08 -29.48 27.67
N THR A 222 16.16 -29.48 26.76
CA THR A 222 16.18 -28.65 25.55
C THR A 222 14.84 -27.92 25.37
N ASP A 223 14.91 -26.81 24.70
CA ASP A 223 13.77 -25.99 24.32
C ASP A 223 14.06 -25.30 22.96
N ASN A 224 13.01 -24.94 22.23
CA ASN A 224 13.14 -24.28 20.93
C ASN A 224 13.59 -22.82 21.06
N ARG A 225 13.45 -22.22 22.23
CA ARG A 225 13.95 -20.87 22.53
C ARG A 225 15.12 -20.89 23.50
N ALA A 226 14.87 -21.09 24.76
CA ALA A 226 15.85 -21.23 25.81
C ALA A 226 15.18 -21.67 27.10
N ILE A 227 15.91 -22.45 27.90
CA ILE A 227 15.49 -22.77 29.27
C ILE A 227 15.93 -21.64 30.17
N ASP A 228 14.98 -20.95 30.79
CA ASP A 228 15.24 -19.86 31.72
C ASP A 228 15.76 -20.38 33.07
N SER A 229 15.11 -21.42 33.60
CA SER A 229 15.47 -21.97 34.87
C SER A 229 15.24 -23.49 34.94
N THR A 230 16.00 -24.19 35.77
CA THR A 230 15.80 -25.57 36.14
C THR A 230 15.90 -25.73 37.64
N SER A 231 15.18 -26.70 38.22
CA SER A 231 15.29 -27.02 39.65
C SER A 231 15.07 -28.50 39.93
N ILE A 232 15.68 -29.00 41.00
CA ILE A 232 15.40 -30.33 41.54
C ILE A 232 14.84 -30.15 42.94
N SER A 233 13.69 -30.78 43.20
CA SER A 233 13.05 -30.74 44.54
C SER A 233 13.97 -31.36 45.63
N ASN A 234 13.60 -31.09 46.89
CA ASN A 234 14.33 -31.61 48.08
C ASN A 234 15.73 -31.03 48.29
N GLY A 235 16.01 -29.82 47.85
CA GLY A 235 17.19 -29.06 48.27
C GLY A 235 18.49 -29.45 47.58
N ALA A 236 18.45 -29.94 46.36
CA ALA A 236 19.62 -30.03 45.49
C ALA A 236 19.98 -28.63 44.96
N SER A 237 21.29 -28.34 44.90
CA SER A 237 21.80 -27.03 44.44
C SER A 237 22.42 -27.19 43.04
N LEU A 238 22.12 -26.27 42.12
CA LEU A 238 22.78 -26.19 40.82
C LEU A 238 24.24 -25.81 40.99
N VAL A 239 25.15 -26.59 40.41
CA VAL A 239 26.60 -26.37 40.49
C VAL A 239 27.23 -26.03 39.14
N SER A 240 26.68 -26.49 38.04
CA SER A 240 27.16 -26.10 36.72
C SER A 240 26.10 -26.23 35.63
N VAL A 241 26.25 -25.42 34.56
CA VAL A 241 25.50 -25.50 33.32
C VAL A 241 26.48 -25.54 32.17
N SER A 242 26.31 -26.49 31.25
CA SER A 242 27.10 -26.55 30.01
C SER A 242 26.20 -26.99 28.86
N GLY A 243 25.89 -26.03 27.96
CA GLY A 243 24.88 -26.22 26.92
C GLY A 243 23.52 -26.61 27.52
N SER A 244 22.95 -27.72 27.10
CA SER A 244 21.67 -28.24 27.60
C SER A 244 21.80 -29.09 28.87
N THR A 245 23.02 -29.21 29.47
CA THR A 245 23.29 -30.04 30.61
C THR A 245 23.40 -29.24 31.88
N TYR A 246 22.61 -29.61 32.89
CA TYR A 246 22.54 -28.98 34.22
C TYR A 246 22.97 -29.99 35.26
N VAL A 247 23.96 -29.65 36.09
CA VAL A 247 24.47 -30.53 37.13
C VAL A 247 24.09 -29.98 38.51
N TYR A 248 23.45 -30.80 39.31
CA TYR A 248 23.05 -30.49 40.67
C TYR A 248 23.73 -31.38 41.67
N THR A 249 23.96 -30.89 42.87
CA THR A 249 24.43 -31.69 43.98
C THR A 249 23.55 -31.57 45.22
N LYS A 250 23.48 -32.62 46.01
CA LYS A 250 22.87 -32.64 47.34
C LYS A 250 23.73 -33.42 48.28
N THR A 251 24.00 -32.87 49.44
CA THR A 251 24.64 -33.60 50.53
C THR A 251 23.58 -34.21 51.44
N ILE A 252 23.66 -35.51 51.69
CA ILE A 252 22.86 -36.21 52.65
C ILE A 252 23.73 -36.53 53.86
N ASN A 253 23.29 -36.12 55.05
CA ASN A 253 23.97 -36.32 56.35
C ASN A 253 23.27 -37.37 57.15
#